data_5ac9514662f9515a6c422f734398ce5a
#
_entry.id   5ac9514662f9515a6c422f734398ce5a
#
_cell.length_a   1.000
_cell.length_b   1.000
_cell.length_c   1.000
_cell.angle_alpha   90.00
_cell.angle_beta   90.00
_cell.angle_gamma   90.00
#
_symmetry.space_group_name_H-M   'P 1'
#
loop_
_entity.id
_entity.type
_entity.pdbx_description
1 polymer ?
#
loop_
_entity_poly.entity_id
_entity_poly.type
_entity_poly.pdbx_seq_one_letter_code
_entity_poly.pdbx_strand_id
1 'polypeptide(L)'
;PGLGLDLEVAQRIQKNLDLIVNSSGLTDFNPDLRDALTTNTDAAMNILEFVRSCDHAGLLHLSTCYVAGERDGRVTEKLIPNYTPHRVPDFDAEQELKSLQELIANAEAQAEGAEVTADLRSQSLSKEHAAKGLQGAALENQIRKNRIRWLKTFLTEAGTRRAKELGWPNTYTLTKSLAESLIVKHGAGLPIAVVRPAIVETSVRKPFLGWNEGINTSASLSYLLGTYFRQLPTNESKRLDIIPVDEVCAGMTLIAAAIVERRHDQLYQLATSATNPCDMGRSIELTSLGHRKHYRAQEGLESWLRLRFDAIPVSKTRYRRMSAPAQKAIVKSIQRIMSPLPLKKTPLVKTERNLERLEKLIELFEPFILFNEHDFAADNIEKLSHALVQEECEEFSYRARCLDWWDYWINVHIPALRRWTYPLIEGRPLEARPARSLMNGETVKTGTTGNW
;
A
#
# COMPACT_ATOMS: atom_id res chain seq x y z
N PRO A 1 -11.77 -21.11 11.02
CA PRO A 1 -12.86 -21.92 10.48
C PRO A 1 -14.17 -21.15 10.61
N GLY A 2 -15.03 -21.17 9.57
CA GLY A 2 -16.40 -20.63 9.60
C GLY A 2 -16.53 -19.12 9.79
N LEU A 3 -15.51 -18.31 9.48
CA LEU A 3 -15.48 -16.86 9.66
C LEU A 3 -15.81 -16.39 11.10
N GLY A 4 -15.69 -17.26 12.09
CA GLY A 4 -16.07 -16.96 13.48
C GLY A 4 -17.57 -16.84 13.74
N LEU A 5 -18.39 -17.35 12.82
CA LEU A 5 -19.85 -17.32 12.94
C LEU A 5 -20.36 -18.56 13.68
N ASP A 6 -21.43 -18.39 14.46
CA ASP A 6 -22.19 -19.49 15.01
C ASP A 6 -22.89 -20.28 13.87
N LEU A 7 -23.07 -21.57 14.06
CA LEU A 7 -23.58 -22.47 13.03
C LEU A 7 -24.96 -22.04 12.47
N GLU A 8 -25.89 -21.64 13.34
CA GLU A 8 -27.22 -21.18 12.93
C GLU A 8 -27.16 -19.86 12.13
N VAL A 9 -26.27 -18.94 12.54
CA VAL A 9 -26.02 -17.67 11.83
C VAL A 9 -25.39 -17.94 10.47
N ALA A 10 -24.38 -18.81 10.43
CA ALA A 10 -23.73 -19.20 9.18
C ALA A 10 -24.72 -19.81 8.18
N GLN A 11 -25.55 -20.79 8.61
CA GLN A 11 -26.55 -21.43 7.77
C GLN A 11 -27.59 -20.46 7.24
N ARG A 12 -28.02 -19.49 8.06
CA ARG A 12 -28.97 -18.43 7.62
C ARG A 12 -28.34 -17.52 6.57
N ILE A 13 -27.07 -17.13 6.75
CA ILE A 13 -26.36 -16.31 5.79
C ILE A 13 -26.16 -17.08 4.49
N GLN A 14 -25.69 -18.31 4.55
CA GLN A 14 -25.43 -19.15 3.38
C GLN A 14 -26.63 -19.31 2.44
N LYS A 15 -27.85 -19.37 2.99
CA LYS A 15 -29.10 -19.46 2.20
C LYS A 15 -29.54 -18.17 1.52
N ASN A 16 -29.16 -17.00 2.07
CA ASN A 16 -29.72 -15.72 1.65
C ASN A 16 -28.68 -14.77 1.05
N LEU A 17 -27.43 -15.17 0.97
CA LEU A 17 -26.34 -14.31 0.53
C LEU A 17 -26.18 -14.36 -0.98
N ASP A 18 -26.24 -13.20 -1.65
CA ASP A 18 -26.03 -13.06 -3.08
C ASP A 18 -24.57 -12.82 -3.45
N LEU A 19 -23.85 -12.04 -2.63
CA LEU A 19 -22.48 -11.62 -2.93
C LEU A 19 -21.64 -11.39 -1.66
N ILE A 20 -20.39 -11.83 -1.70
CA ILE A 20 -19.35 -11.39 -0.75
C ILE A 20 -18.38 -10.45 -1.47
N VAL A 21 -18.15 -9.29 -0.88
CA VAL A 21 -17.06 -8.39 -1.28
C VAL A 21 -15.91 -8.56 -0.30
N ASN A 22 -14.85 -9.23 -0.72
CA ASN A 22 -13.65 -9.39 0.07
C ASN A 22 -12.65 -8.25 -0.22
N SER A 23 -12.75 -7.18 0.55
CA SER A 23 -11.81 -6.06 0.52
C SER A 23 -10.80 -6.09 1.67
N SER A 24 -10.79 -7.15 2.48
CA SER A 24 -9.80 -7.27 3.55
C SER A 24 -8.41 -7.47 2.97
N GLY A 25 -7.42 -6.83 3.58
CA GLY A 25 -6.05 -6.94 3.13
C GLY A 25 -5.10 -6.11 3.97
N LEU A 26 -3.93 -6.67 4.22
CA LEU A 26 -2.81 -5.94 4.82
C LEU A 26 -2.03 -5.30 3.69
N THR A 27 -2.04 -3.96 3.62
CA THR A 27 -1.49 -3.17 2.51
C THR A 27 -0.07 -2.65 2.75
N ASP A 28 0.50 -2.91 3.92
CA ASP A 28 1.91 -2.64 4.18
C ASP A 28 2.79 -3.41 3.18
N PHE A 29 3.79 -2.77 2.60
CA PHE A 29 4.65 -3.41 1.59
C PHE A 29 5.48 -4.57 2.15
N ASN A 30 6.07 -4.37 3.32
CA ASN A 30 6.91 -5.36 3.97
C ASN A 30 6.42 -5.64 5.41
N PRO A 31 5.27 -6.29 5.56
CA PRO A 31 4.74 -6.67 6.85
C PRO A 31 5.45 -7.91 7.40
N ASP A 32 5.15 -8.27 8.63
CA ASP A 32 5.44 -9.61 9.15
C ASP A 32 4.76 -10.66 8.24
N LEU A 33 5.52 -11.66 7.81
CA LEU A 33 5.03 -12.68 6.87
C LEU A 33 3.82 -13.45 7.40
N ARG A 34 3.70 -13.66 8.72
CA ARG A 34 2.53 -14.29 9.35
C ARG A 34 1.27 -13.45 9.13
N ASP A 35 1.36 -12.17 9.45
CA ASP A 35 0.25 -11.24 9.31
C ASP A 35 -0.18 -11.14 7.84
N ALA A 36 0.80 -11.11 6.92
CA ALA A 36 0.55 -11.03 5.49
C ALA A 36 -0.16 -12.28 4.95
N LEU A 37 0.32 -13.48 5.28
CA LEU A 37 -0.31 -14.72 4.83
C LEU A 37 -1.71 -14.87 5.42
N THR A 38 -1.86 -14.68 6.74
CA THR A 38 -3.15 -14.80 7.41
C THR A 38 -4.19 -13.85 6.83
N THR A 39 -3.81 -12.58 6.58
CA THR A 39 -4.77 -11.57 6.13
C THR A 39 -5.02 -11.62 4.62
N ASN A 40 -3.97 -11.80 3.80
CA ASN A 40 -4.10 -11.69 2.35
C ASN A 40 -4.40 -13.04 1.68
N THR A 41 -3.92 -14.16 2.24
CA THR A 41 -4.01 -15.47 1.60
C THR A 41 -5.01 -16.39 2.33
N ASP A 42 -4.80 -16.68 3.62
CA ASP A 42 -5.64 -17.60 4.36
C ASP A 42 -7.08 -17.07 4.52
N ALA A 43 -7.23 -15.77 4.78
CA ALA A 43 -8.56 -15.13 4.84
C ALA A 43 -9.31 -15.25 3.51
N ALA A 44 -8.63 -15.10 2.37
CA ALA A 44 -9.23 -15.26 1.05
C ALA A 44 -9.72 -16.70 0.83
N MET A 45 -8.93 -17.69 1.28
CA MET A 45 -9.31 -19.11 1.19
C MET A 45 -10.49 -19.46 2.12
N ASN A 46 -10.50 -18.93 3.33
CA ASN A 46 -11.64 -19.11 4.26
C ASN A 46 -12.93 -18.51 3.68
N ILE A 47 -12.85 -17.35 3.03
CA ILE A 47 -14.00 -16.74 2.35
C ILE A 47 -14.44 -17.58 1.16
N LEU A 48 -13.51 -18.07 0.35
CA LEU A 48 -13.82 -18.94 -0.79
C LEU A 48 -14.55 -20.21 -0.36
N GLU A 49 -14.10 -20.85 0.72
CA GLU A 49 -14.76 -22.03 1.30
C GLU A 49 -16.18 -21.70 1.78
N PHE A 50 -16.35 -20.53 2.42
CA PHE A 50 -17.67 -20.07 2.83
C PHE A 50 -18.59 -19.81 1.62
N VAL A 51 -18.11 -19.17 0.55
CA VAL A 51 -18.87 -18.96 -0.69
C VAL A 51 -19.30 -20.31 -1.29
N ARG A 52 -18.42 -21.31 -1.27
CA ARG A 52 -18.72 -22.66 -1.77
C ARG A 52 -19.85 -23.32 -1.00
N SER A 53 -20.01 -23.00 0.29
CA SER A 53 -21.08 -23.51 1.14
C SER A 53 -22.40 -22.72 1.03
N CYS A 54 -22.42 -21.62 0.29
CA CYS A 54 -23.61 -20.84 0.01
C CYS A 54 -24.41 -21.43 -1.16
N ASP A 55 -25.73 -21.23 -1.15
CA ASP A 55 -26.62 -21.75 -2.19
C ASP A 55 -26.38 -21.07 -3.55
N HIS A 56 -26.06 -19.76 -3.54
CA HIS A 56 -25.95 -18.98 -4.79
C HIS A 56 -24.99 -17.78 -4.71
N ALA A 57 -24.25 -17.61 -3.62
CA ALA A 57 -23.40 -16.43 -3.46
C ALA A 57 -22.26 -16.34 -4.49
N GLY A 58 -21.98 -15.12 -4.94
CA GLY A 58 -20.77 -14.76 -5.69
C GLY A 58 -19.67 -14.20 -4.80
N LEU A 59 -18.47 -14.07 -5.37
CA LEU A 59 -17.31 -13.47 -4.72
C LEU A 59 -16.69 -12.38 -5.60
N LEU A 60 -16.58 -11.17 -5.05
CA LEU A 60 -15.73 -10.13 -5.55
C LEU A 60 -14.50 -10.05 -4.66
N HIS A 61 -13.32 -10.45 -5.18
CA HIS A 61 -12.07 -10.45 -4.43
C HIS A 61 -11.17 -9.29 -4.84
N LEU A 62 -10.82 -8.41 -3.88
CA LEU A 62 -9.94 -7.28 -4.11
C LEU A 62 -8.47 -7.66 -3.99
N SER A 63 -7.75 -7.58 -5.12
CA SER A 63 -6.31 -7.78 -5.25
C SER A 63 -5.59 -6.45 -5.55
N THR A 64 -4.61 -6.45 -6.43
CA THR A 64 -3.88 -5.26 -6.90
C THR A 64 -3.30 -5.48 -8.29
N CYS A 65 -3.20 -4.44 -9.11
CA CYS A 65 -2.49 -4.49 -10.39
C CYS A 65 -1.02 -4.91 -10.21
N TYR A 66 -0.43 -4.60 -9.08
CA TYR A 66 1.00 -4.83 -8.81
C TYR A 66 1.38 -6.29 -8.48
N VAL A 67 0.42 -7.22 -8.50
CA VAL A 67 0.74 -8.66 -8.58
C VAL A 67 1.47 -9.03 -9.87
N ALA A 68 1.45 -8.14 -10.87
CA ALA A 68 2.25 -8.27 -12.08
C ALA A 68 3.75 -8.38 -11.79
N GLY A 69 4.25 -7.77 -10.69
CA GLY A 69 5.64 -7.85 -10.25
C GLY A 69 6.65 -7.26 -11.23
N GLU A 70 7.86 -7.80 -11.27
CA GLU A 70 8.97 -7.31 -12.10
C GLU A 70 8.78 -7.69 -13.56
N ARG A 71 8.10 -6.83 -14.32
CA ARG A 71 7.92 -6.95 -15.77
C ARG A 71 7.65 -5.59 -16.40
N ASP A 72 7.85 -5.48 -17.70
CA ASP A 72 7.50 -4.32 -18.50
C ASP A 72 6.38 -4.64 -19.49
N GLY A 73 5.75 -3.59 -20.01
CA GLY A 73 4.77 -3.64 -21.08
C GLY A 73 3.36 -3.96 -20.61
N ARG A 74 2.53 -4.38 -21.58
CA ARG A 74 1.09 -4.57 -21.36
C ARG A 74 0.79 -5.74 -20.45
N VAL A 75 0.00 -5.48 -19.41
CA VAL A 75 -0.57 -6.44 -18.48
C VAL A 75 -2.04 -6.65 -18.82
N THR A 76 -2.36 -7.79 -19.39
CA THR A 76 -3.72 -8.13 -19.82
C THR A 76 -4.58 -8.61 -18.67
N GLU A 77 -5.90 -8.54 -18.85
CA GLU A 77 -6.89 -9.02 -17.88
C GLU A 77 -7.08 -10.55 -17.98
N LYS A 78 -6.03 -11.28 -17.63
CA LYS A 78 -6.04 -12.75 -17.56
C LYS A 78 -5.53 -13.22 -16.21
N LEU A 79 -6.30 -14.08 -15.54
CA LEU A 79 -5.85 -14.80 -14.37
C LEU A 79 -4.97 -15.97 -14.83
N ILE A 80 -3.75 -16.00 -14.34
CA ILE A 80 -2.78 -17.05 -14.66
C ILE A 80 -2.47 -17.78 -13.33
N PRO A 81 -2.95 -19.00 -13.13
CA PRO A 81 -2.61 -19.78 -11.95
C PRO A 81 -1.11 -20.03 -11.88
N ASN A 82 -0.56 -20.11 -10.69
CA ASN A 82 0.86 -20.35 -10.43
C ASN A 82 1.79 -19.34 -11.14
N TYR A 83 1.30 -18.10 -11.32
CA TYR A 83 2.08 -17.03 -11.92
C TYR A 83 3.23 -16.59 -11.01
N THR A 84 4.43 -16.45 -11.58
CA THR A 84 5.55 -15.69 -11.00
C THR A 84 6.09 -14.71 -12.04
N PRO A 85 6.48 -13.47 -11.65
CA PRO A 85 7.06 -12.52 -12.59
C PRO A 85 8.35 -13.04 -13.24
N HIS A 86 9.19 -13.75 -12.49
CA HIS A 86 10.43 -14.38 -13.00
C HIS A 86 10.19 -15.68 -13.77
N ARG A 87 8.92 -16.09 -13.95
CA ARG A 87 8.56 -17.33 -14.68
C ARG A 87 9.30 -18.56 -14.15
N VAL A 88 9.32 -18.71 -12.83
CA VAL A 88 9.98 -19.84 -12.18
C VAL A 88 9.36 -21.15 -12.68
N PRO A 89 10.15 -22.07 -13.25
CA PRO A 89 9.63 -23.36 -13.70
C PRO A 89 8.97 -24.14 -12.57
N ASP A 90 7.89 -24.86 -12.87
CA ASP A 90 7.18 -25.76 -11.95
C ASP A 90 6.74 -25.10 -10.63
N PHE A 91 6.56 -23.77 -10.62
CA PHE A 91 6.06 -23.07 -9.45
C PHE A 91 4.62 -23.48 -9.16
N ASP A 92 4.35 -23.92 -7.93
CA ASP A 92 3.01 -24.24 -7.43
C ASP A 92 2.70 -23.37 -6.20
N ALA A 93 1.62 -22.59 -6.26
CA ALA A 93 1.25 -21.66 -5.22
C ALA A 93 0.85 -22.34 -3.90
N GLU A 94 0.30 -23.55 -3.94
CA GLU A 94 0.00 -24.31 -2.70
C GLU A 94 1.27 -24.82 -2.03
N GLN A 95 2.21 -25.32 -2.83
CA GLN A 95 3.49 -25.75 -2.29
C GLN A 95 4.27 -24.57 -1.72
N GLU A 96 4.23 -23.43 -2.39
CA GLU A 96 4.84 -22.21 -1.87
C GLU A 96 4.21 -21.78 -0.55
N LEU A 97 2.86 -21.76 -0.47
CA LEU A 97 2.17 -21.43 0.77
C LEU A 97 2.60 -22.35 1.93
N LYS A 98 2.66 -23.66 1.68
CA LYS A 98 3.14 -24.64 2.69
C LYS A 98 4.58 -24.35 3.12
N SER A 99 5.47 -24.08 2.16
CA SER A 99 6.88 -23.75 2.45
C SER A 99 7.03 -22.48 3.29
N LEU A 100 6.20 -21.46 3.03
CA LEU A 100 6.18 -20.24 3.83
C LEU A 100 5.62 -20.47 5.24
N GLN A 101 4.60 -21.32 5.38
CA GLN A 101 4.05 -21.71 6.70
C GLN A 101 5.08 -22.52 7.50
N GLU A 102 5.82 -23.44 6.87
CA GLU A 102 6.92 -24.18 7.50
C GLU A 102 8.05 -23.25 7.92
N LEU A 103 8.41 -22.24 7.09
CA LEU A 103 9.40 -21.22 7.43
C LEU A 103 8.98 -20.44 8.69
N ILE A 104 7.70 -20.08 8.79
CA ILE A 104 7.16 -19.40 9.97
C ILE A 104 7.28 -20.29 11.21
N ALA A 105 6.82 -21.54 11.14
CA ALA A 105 6.87 -22.47 12.26
C ALA A 105 8.32 -22.71 12.74
N ASN A 106 9.26 -22.86 11.80
CA ASN A 106 10.67 -23.01 12.10
C ASN A 106 11.27 -21.75 12.77
N ALA A 107 10.90 -20.55 12.30
CA ALA A 107 11.35 -19.29 12.90
C ALA A 107 10.79 -19.10 14.32
N GLU A 108 9.55 -19.49 14.57
CA GLU A 108 8.93 -19.46 15.90
C GLU A 108 9.62 -20.43 16.86
N ALA A 109 9.89 -21.65 16.41
CA ALA A 109 10.67 -22.62 17.20
C ALA A 109 12.09 -22.13 17.49
N GLN A 110 12.75 -21.54 16.50
CA GLN A 110 14.10 -20.95 16.67
C GLN A 110 14.08 -19.77 17.66
N ALA A 111 13.05 -18.93 17.64
CA ALA A 111 12.92 -17.80 18.59
C ALA A 111 12.82 -18.26 20.05
N GLU A 112 12.27 -19.46 20.30
CA GLU A 112 12.22 -20.07 21.65
C GLU A 112 13.48 -20.87 21.98
N GLY A 113 14.35 -21.13 21.00
CA GLY A 113 15.57 -21.91 21.17
C GLY A 113 16.59 -21.26 22.11
N ALA A 114 17.48 -22.10 22.68
CA ALA A 114 18.46 -21.69 23.68
C ALA A 114 19.46 -20.63 23.13
N GLU A 115 19.87 -20.79 21.87
CA GLU A 115 20.83 -19.91 21.20
C GLU A 115 20.29 -18.47 21.09
N VAL A 116 19.11 -18.30 20.47
CA VAL A 116 18.47 -16.98 20.31
C VAL A 116 18.16 -16.39 21.69
N THR A 117 17.70 -17.20 22.64
CA THR A 117 17.41 -16.72 24.00
C THR A 117 18.68 -16.21 24.69
N ALA A 118 19.81 -16.90 24.55
CA ALA A 118 21.12 -16.46 25.09
C ALA A 118 21.58 -15.14 24.47
N ASP A 119 21.46 -15.00 23.14
CA ASP A 119 21.79 -13.76 22.44
C ASP A 119 20.92 -12.58 22.87
N LEU A 120 19.61 -12.79 22.95
CA LEU A 120 18.66 -11.76 23.39
C LEU A 120 18.90 -11.34 24.85
N ARG A 121 19.31 -12.29 25.69
CA ARG A 121 19.71 -12.01 27.08
C ARG A 121 20.98 -11.16 27.12
N SER A 122 21.99 -11.52 26.33
CA SER A 122 23.23 -10.77 26.19
C SER A 122 22.97 -9.33 25.72
N GLN A 123 22.14 -9.17 24.68
CA GLN A 123 21.74 -7.85 24.17
C GLN A 123 21.01 -7.03 25.24
N SER A 124 20.12 -7.67 26.04
CA SER A 124 19.37 -7.02 27.10
C SER A 124 20.25 -6.58 28.27
N LEU A 125 21.40 -7.20 28.47
CA LEU A 125 22.40 -6.86 29.48
C LEU A 125 23.50 -5.92 28.95
N SER A 126 23.50 -5.57 27.66
CA SER A 126 24.50 -4.68 27.07
C SER A 126 24.58 -3.30 27.72
N LYS A 127 25.70 -2.57 27.53
CA LYS A 127 26.01 -1.30 28.22
C LYS A 127 24.89 -0.23 28.13
N GLU A 128 24.12 -0.21 27.06
CA GLU A 128 22.98 0.73 26.91
C GLU A 128 21.80 0.42 27.86
N HIS A 129 21.65 -0.84 28.26
CA HIS A 129 20.59 -1.31 29.17
C HIS A 129 21.11 -1.55 30.60
N ALA A 130 22.42 -1.72 30.77
CA ALA A 130 23.07 -1.88 32.07
C ALA A 130 22.84 -0.65 33.00
N ALA A 131 22.69 0.54 32.42
CA ALA A 131 22.33 1.76 33.14
C ALA A 131 20.94 1.70 33.79
N LYS A 132 20.08 0.73 33.41
CA LYS A 132 18.74 0.54 33.96
C LYS A 132 18.65 -0.53 35.05
N GLY A 133 19.76 -1.24 35.35
CA GLY A 133 19.81 -2.25 36.43
C GLY A 133 18.76 -3.38 36.27
N LEU A 134 18.45 -3.83 35.04
CA LEU A 134 17.41 -4.82 34.80
C LEU A 134 17.76 -6.18 35.42
N GLN A 135 16.92 -6.65 36.35
CA GLN A 135 17.05 -7.95 37.02
C GLN A 135 15.68 -8.61 37.16
N GLY A 136 15.68 -9.94 37.38
CA GLY A 136 14.45 -10.72 37.61
C GLY A 136 13.40 -10.52 36.54
N ALA A 137 12.15 -10.30 36.93
CA ALA A 137 11.00 -10.17 36.05
C ALA A 137 11.12 -9.02 35.01
N ALA A 138 11.83 -7.95 35.33
CA ALA A 138 12.06 -6.85 34.39
C ALA A 138 12.97 -7.27 33.23
N LEU A 139 14.00 -8.07 33.51
CA LEU A 139 14.89 -8.64 32.49
C LEU A 139 14.13 -9.62 31.60
N GLU A 140 13.35 -10.52 32.16
CA GLU A 140 12.53 -11.49 31.42
C GLU A 140 11.53 -10.79 30.49
N ASN A 141 10.86 -9.74 30.97
CA ASN A 141 9.98 -8.93 30.13
C ASN A 141 10.72 -8.22 28.98
N GLN A 142 11.95 -7.78 29.20
CA GLN A 142 12.77 -7.19 28.15
C GLN A 142 13.19 -8.22 27.12
N ILE A 143 13.60 -9.42 27.55
CA ILE A 143 13.94 -10.55 26.66
C ILE A 143 12.71 -10.91 25.81
N ARG A 144 11.52 -11.02 26.40
CA ARG A 144 10.29 -11.29 25.67
C ARG A 144 9.98 -10.21 24.61
N LYS A 145 10.14 -8.94 24.93
CA LYS A 145 9.97 -7.83 23.98
C LYS A 145 11.00 -7.90 22.84
N ASN A 146 12.24 -8.24 23.16
CA ASN A 146 13.30 -8.38 22.17
C ASN A 146 13.05 -9.60 21.27
N ARG A 147 12.54 -10.72 21.81
CA ARG A 147 12.15 -11.93 21.04
C ARG A 147 11.05 -11.60 20.04
N ILE A 148 9.99 -10.95 20.45
CA ILE A 148 8.90 -10.51 19.55
C ILE A 148 9.46 -9.63 18.42
N ARG A 149 10.36 -8.69 18.75
CA ARG A 149 10.99 -7.83 17.75
C ARG A 149 11.91 -8.60 16.81
N TRP A 150 12.70 -9.52 17.33
CA TRP A 150 13.58 -10.38 16.54
C TRP A 150 12.77 -11.20 15.53
N LEU A 151 11.75 -11.91 16.00
CA LEU A 151 10.89 -12.73 15.16
C LEU A 151 10.18 -11.91 14.08
N LYS A 152 9.62 -10.76 14.46
CA LYS A 152 9.01 -9.83 13.49
C LYS A 152 10.02 -9.37 12.43
N THR A 153 11.22 -8.99 12.82
CA THR A 153 12.26 -8.55 11.88
C THR A 153 12.68 -9.70 10.96
N PHE A 154 12.93 -10.87 11.53
CA PHE A 154 13.30 -12.07 10.76
C PHE A 154 12.26 -12.44 9.71
N LEU A 155 10.98 -12.51 10.09
CA LEU A 155 9.89 -12.87 9.19
C LEU A 155 9.59 -11.79 8.14
N THR A 156 9.75 -10.50 8.50
CA THR A 156 9.66 -9.40 7.53
C THR A 156 10.75 -9.50 6.46
N GLU A 157 12.00 -9.75 6.87
CA GLU A 157 13.13 -9.90 5.95
C GLU A 157 13.02 -11.18 5.10
N ALA A 158 12.60 -12.29 5.69
CA ALA A 158 12.41 -13.55 4.99
C ALA A 158 11.31 -13.44 3.92
N GLY A 159 10.16 -12.87 4.25
CA GLY A 159 9.07 -12.64 3.31
C GLY A 159 9.48 -11.70 2.16
N THR A 160 10.17 -10.61 2.48
CA THR A 160 10.68 -9.67 1.47
C THR A 160 11.70 -10.32 0.53
N ARG A 161 12.62 -11.10 1.07
CA ARG A 161 13.61 -11.84 0.28
C ARG A 161 12.94 -12.85 -0.64
N ARG A 162 12.00 -13.64 -0.12
CA ARG A 162 11.28 -14.62 -0.93
C ARG A 162 10.46 -14.00 -2.03
N ALA A 163 9.78 -12.89 -1.76
CA ALA A 163 9.07 -12.12 -2.78
C ALA A 163 10.00 -11.72 -3.94
N LYS A 164 11.17 -11.17 -3.62
CA LYS A 164 12.17 -10.75 -4.62
C LYS A 164 12.73 -11.91 -5.44
N GLU A 165 12.98 -13.06 -4.82
CA GLU A 165 13.45 -14.27 -5.51
C GLU A 165 12.46 -14.72 -6.60
N LEU A 166 11.17 -14.53 -6.36
CA LEU A 166 10.10 -14.89 -7.28
C LEU A 166 9.72 -13.77 -8.27
N GLY A 167 10.28 -12.56 -8.09
CA GLY A 167 10.08 -11.38 -8.95
C GLY A 167 9.02 -10.41 -8.46
N TRP A 168 8.58 -10.50 -7.20
CA TRP A 168 7.74 -9.47 -6.60
C TRP A 168 8.54 -8.47 -5.78
N PRO A 169 8.18 -7.18 -5.80
CA PRO A 169 8.95 -6.15 -5.09
C PRO A 169 8.86 -6.27 -3.56
N ASN A 170 7.81 -6.92 -3.04
CA ASN A 170 7.51 -6.96 -1.61
C ASN A 170 6.59 -8.12 -1.23
N THR A 171 6.48 -8.37 0.09
CA THR A 171 5.64 -9.44 0.66
C THR A 171 4.16 -9.24 0.36
N TYR A 172 3.67 -7.99 0.31
CA TYR A 172 2.28 -7.69 -0.01
C TYR A 172 1.87 -8.24 -1.37
N THR A 173 2.64 -7.91 -2.42
CA THR A 173 2.33 -8.36 -3.79
C THR A 173 2.47 -9.87 -3.97
N LEU A 174 3.43 -10.51 -3.29
CA LEU A 174 3.56 -11.96 -3.23
C LEU A 174 2.29 -12.61 -2.65
N THR A 175 1.86 -12.19 -1.45
CA THR A 175 0.72 -12.83 -0.75
C THR A 175 -0.61 -12.58 -1.47
N LYS A 176 -0.79 -11.42 -2.12
CA LYS A 176 -1.96 -11.17 -2.98
C LYS A 176 -1.94 -12.07 -4.23
N SER A 177 -0.79 -12.28 -4.85
CA SER A 177 -0.67 -13.17 -6.01
C SER A 177 -0.88 -14.65 -5.66
N LEU A 178 -0.40 -15.09 -4.50
CA LEU A 178 -0.72 -16.44 -3.98
C LEU A 178 -2.23 -16.62 -3.79
N ALA A 179 -2.91 -15.65 -3.19
CA ALA A 179 -4.37 -15.69 -3.02
C ALA A 179 -5.09 -15.81 -4.37
N GLU A 180 -4.71 -15.04 -5.38
CA GLU A 180 -5.29 -15.14 -6.73
C GLU A 180 -5.10 -16.54 -7.32
N SER A 181 -3.89 -17.09 -7.26
CA SER A 181 -3.59 -18.42 -7.78
C SER A 181 -4.44 -19.50 -7.12
N LEU A 182 -4.61 -19.42 -5.80
CA LEU A 182 -5.42 -20.36 -5.03
C LEU A 182 -6.92 -20.20 -5.31
N ILE A 183 -7.40 -18.94 -5.45
CA ILE A 183 -8.79 -18.67 -5.84
C ILE A 183 -9.09 -19.28 -7.22
N VAL A 184 -8.20 -19.14 -8.19
CA VAL A 184 -8.38 -19.75 -9.52
C VAL A 184 -8.42 -21.26 -9.42
N LYS A 185 -7.49 -21.85 -8.67
CA LYS A 185 -7.37 -23.30 -8.52
C LYS A 185 -8.59 -23.92 -7.82
N HIS A 186 -9.05 -23.29 -6.76
CA HIS A 186 -10.14 -23.82 -5.91
C HIS A 186 -11.51 -23.21 -6.20
N GLY A 187 -11.61 -22.13 -6.96
CA GLY A 187 -12.86 -21.43 -7.24
C GLY A 187 -13.61 -21.90 -8.49
N ALA A 188 -13.16 -23.00 -9.12
CA ALA A 188 -13.81 -23.49 -10.34
C ALA A 188 -15.32 -23.72 -10.16
N GLY A 189 -16.11 -23.20 -11.10
CA GLY A 189 -17.57 -23.31 -11.07
C GLY A 189 -18.30 -22.31 -10.16
N LEU A 190 -17.58 -21.51 -9.37
CA LEU A 190 -18.16 -20.44 -8.57
C LEU A 190 -18.17 -19.11 -9.33
N PRO A 191 -19.15 -18.23 -9.08
CA PRO A 191 -19.19 -16.90 -9.70
C PRO A 191 -18.24 -15.95 -8.99
N ILE A 192 -17.01 -15.89 -9.47
CA ILE A 192 -15.92 -15.13 -8.86
C ILE A 192 -15.35 -14.14 -9.84
N ALA A 193 -15.19 -12.88 -9.40
CA ALA A 193 -14.38 -11.90 -10.07
C ALA A 193 -13.25 -11.41 -9.15
N VAL A 194 -12.03 -11.35 -9.69
CA VAL A 194 -10.90 -10.70 -9.08
C VAL A 194 -10.81 -9.27 -9.58
N VAL A 195 -10.63 -8.31 -8.68
CA VAL A 195 -10.47 -6.90 -9.01
C VAL A 195 -9.07 -6.44 -8.61
N ARG A 196 -8.34 -5.88 -9.56
CA ARG A 196 -6.99 -5.35 -9.37
C ARG A 196 -6.99 -3.82 -9.53
N PRO A 197 -7.14 -3.04 -8.46
CA PRO A 197 -6.91 -1.60 -8.55
C PRO A 197 -5.42 -1.29 -8.71
N ALA A 198 -5.13 -0.17 -9.37
CA ALA A 198 -3.83 0.48 -9.37
C ALA A 198 -3.59 1.20 -8.03
N ILE A 199 -2.78 2.27 -7.99
CA ILE A 199 -2.55 3.06 -6.77
C ILE A 199 -3.80 3.88 -6.47
N VAL A 200 -4.52 3.49 -5.41
CA VAL A 200 -5.77 4.15 -5.01
C VAL A 200 -5.46 5.42 -4.23
N GLU A 201 -6.04 6.53 -4.69
CA GLU A 201 -5.79 7.86 -4.13
C GLU A 201 -7.10 8.62 -3.87
N THR A 202 -7.00 9.92 -3.55
CA THR A 202 -8.12 10.78 -3.16
C THR A 202 -9.28 10.76 -4.15
N SER A 203 -10.51 10.87 -3.65
CA SER A 203 -11.72 10.89 -4.48
C SER A 203 -11.85 12.16 -5.32
N VAL A 204 -12.52 12.05 -6.47
CA VAL A 204 -12.88 13.19 -7.34
C VAL A 204 -14.31 13.68 -7.13
N ARG A 205 -15.19 12.89 -6.51
CA ARG A 205 -16.61 13.21 -6.36
C ARG A 205 -17.20 12.72 -5.04
N LYS A 206 -17.11 11.42 -4.76
CA LYS A 206 -17.81 10.74 -3.67
C LYS A 206 -16.82 10.22 -2.61
N PRO A 207 -17.15 10.31 -1.29
CA PRO A 207 -18.34 10.93 -0.70
C PRO A 207 -18.34 12.46 -0.78
N PHE A 208 -17.18 13.07 -0.97
CA PHE A 208 -16.96 14.49 -1.26
C PHE A 208 -15.60 14.67 -1.95
N LEU A 209 -15.43 15.78 -2.64
CA LEU A 209 -14.21 16.11 -3.39
C LEU A 209 -12.96 16.05 -2.48
N GLY A 210 -11.97 15.25 -2.87
CA GLY A 210 -10.73 15.09 -2.13
C GLY A 210 -10.84 14.26 -0.85
N TRP A 211 -11.89 13.43 -0.69
CA TRP A 211 -11.93 12.50 0.43
C TRP A 211 -10.71 11.57 0.43
N ASN A 212 -10.11 11.44 1.60
CA ASN A 212 -8.99 10.56 1.85
C ASN A 212 -8.99 10.07 3.29
N GLU A 213 -8.51 8.88 3.54
CA GLU A 213 -8.39 8.31 4.87
C GLU A 213 -7.03 7.64 5.07
N GLY A 214 -6.36 8.00 6.17
CA GLY A 214 -5.04 7.50 6.48
C GLY A 214 -3.91 8.09 5.62
N ILE A 215 -2.83 7.35 5.50
CA ILE A 215 -1.64 7.72 4.71
C ILE A 215 -1.58 6.82 3.48
N ASN A 216 -1.96 7.37 2.34
CA ASN A 216 -1.94 6.66 1.05
C ASN A 216 -0.52 6.39 0.56
N THR A 217 -0.41 5.56 -0.46
CA THR A 217 0.86 5.17 -1.09
C THR A 217 1.65 6.39 -1.59
N SER A 218 1.04 7.30 -2.35
CA SER A 218 1.74 8.47 -2.90
C SER A 218 1.99 9.60 -1.89
N ALA A 219 1.25 9.62 -0.79
CA ALA A 219 1.24 10.72 0.16
C ALA A 219 2.61 11.02 0.77
N SER A 220 3.36 9.98 1.12
CA SER A 220 4.70 10.15 1.71
C SER A 220 5.69 10.77 0.72
N LEU A 221 5.65 10.37 -0.56
CA LEU A 221 6.46 10.98 -1.62
C LEU A 221 6.00 12.39 -1.91
N SER A 222 4.70 12.63 -2.05
CA SER A 222 4.12 13.95 -2.27
C SER A 222 4.46 14.91 -1.12
N TYR A 223 4.37 14.45 0.13
CA TYR A 223 4.80 15.23 1.29
C TYR A 223 6.27 15.62 1.18
N LEU A 224 7.12 14.64 0.84
CA LEU A 224 8.56 14.85 0.68
C LEU A 224 8.87 15.90 -0.39
N LEU A 225 8.21 15.82 -1.55
CA LEU A 225 8.37 16.80 -2.63
C LEU A 225 7.86 18.19 -2.25
N GLY A 226 6.98 18.31 -1.28
CA GLY A 226 6.53 19.57 -0.67
C GLY A 226 7.49 20.17 0.34
N THR A 227 8.60 19.50 0.68
CA THR A 227 9.65 19.99 1.58
C THR A 227 10.83 20.59 0.80
N TYR A 228 12.01 20.57 1.37
CA TYR A 228 13.27 20.96 0.70
C TYR A 228 13.94 19.80 -0.06
N PHE A 229 13.31 18.64 -0.12
CA PHE A 229 13.77 17.51 -0.92
C PHE A 229 13.53 17.77 -2.40
N ARG A 230 14.59 17.62 -3.21
CA ARG A 230 14.59 18.11 -4.60
C ARG A 230 14.77 17.02 -5.64
N GLN A 231 15.46 16.00 -5.32
CA GLN A 231 15.99 15.06 -6.29
C GLN A 231 15.35 13.69 -6.07
N LEU A 232 14.25 13.42 -6.78
CA LEU A 232 13.61 12.11 -6.76
C LEU A 232 14.24 11.20 -7.81
N PRO A 233 14.85 10.06 -7.41
CA PRO A 233 15.35 9.10 -8.37
C PRO A 233 14.15 8.43 -9.06
N THR A 234 14.00 8.68 -10.36
CA THR A 234 12.88 8.13 -11.12
C THR A 234 13.22 8.01 -12.60
N ASN A 235 12.46 7.17 -13.30
CA ASN A 235 12.35 7.18 -14.75
C ASN A 235 11.18 8.11 -15.12
N GLU A 236 11.47 9.23 -15.80
CA GLU A 236 10.46 10.26 -16.12
C GLU A 236 9.34 9.74 -17.02
N SER A 237 9.65 8.86 -17.96
CA SER A 237 8.70 8.29 -18.91
C SER A 237 7.85 7.15 -18.34
N LYS A 238 8.19 6.65 -17.15
CA LYS A 238 7.44 5.59 -16.50
C LYS A 238 6.02 6.06 -16.18
N ARG A 239 5.03 5.27 -16.56
CA ARG A 239 3.63 5.51 -16.19
C ARG A 239 3.43 5.28 -14.70
N LEU A 240 2.88 6.27 -14.03
CA LEU A 240 2.41 6.18 -12.64
C LEU A 240 0.91 5.92 -12.69
N ASP A 241 0.51 4.69 -12.39
CA ASP A 241 -0.90 4.34 -12.46
C ASP A 241 -1.60 4.67 -11.15
N ILE A 242 -2.34 5.75 -11.17
CA ILE A 242 -3.13 6.26 -10.04
C ILE A 242 -4.60 6.28 -10.42
N ILE A 243 -5.46 5.89 -9.48
CA ILE A 243 -6.90 5.90 -9.66
C ILE A 243 -7.60 6.51 -8.43
N PRO A 244 -8.58 7.40 -8.61
CA PRO A 244 -9.39 7.90 -7.50
C PRO A 244 -10.20 6.78 -6.84
N VAL A 245 -10.32 6.83 -5.51
CA VAL A 245 -11.00 5.79 -4.73
C VAL A 245 -12.48 5.62 -5.11
N ASP A 246 -13.15 6.69 -5.46
CA ASP A 246 -14.55 6.64 -5.88
C ASP A 246 -14.74 6.02 -7.27
N GLU A 247 -13.75 6.12 -8.17
CA GLU A 247 -13.73 5.37 -9.42
C GLU A 247 -13.51 3.86 -9.17
N VAL A 248 -12.69 3.50 -8.17
CA VAL A 248 -12.56 2.10 -7.74
C VAL A 248 -13.89 1.58 -7.20
N CYS A 249 -14.58 2.35 -6.37
CA CYS A 249 -15.88 1.98 -5.83
C CYS A 249 -16.95 1.84 -6.94
N ALA A 250 -16.97 2.75 -7.92
CA ALA A 250 -17.88 2.66 -9.07
C ALA A 250 -17.60 1.38 -9.87
N GLY A 251 -16.34 1.09 -10.20
CA GLY A 251 -15.95 -0.14 -10.87
C GLY A 251 -16.35 -1.39 -10.10
N MET A 252 -16.10 -1.43 -8.79
CA MET A 252 -16.50 -2.55 -7.94
C MET A 252 -18.02 -2.74 -7.88
N THR A 253 -18.80 -1.65 -7.90
CA THR A 253 -20.26 -1.72 -7.94
C THR A 253 -20.76 -2.35 -9.24
N LEU A 254 -20.21 -1.94 -10.38
CA LEU A 254 -20.53 -2.55 -11.68
C LEU A 254 -20.19 -4.04 -11.74
N ILE A 255 -19.01 -4.41 -11.22
CA ILE A 255 -18.55 -5.80 -11.20
C ILE A 255 -19.44 -6.63 -10.25
N ALA A 256 -19.84 -6.07 -9.11
CA ALA A 256 -20.75 -6.70 -8.18
C ALA A 256 -22.10 -7.02 -8.84
N ALA A 257 -22.69 -6.06 -9.55
CA ALA A 257 -23.91 -6.27 -10.33
C ALA A 257 -23.72 -7.35 -11.41
N ALA A 258 -22.60 -7.33 -12.14
CA ALA A 258 -22.29 -8.33 -13.15
C ALA A 258 -22.12 -9.75 -12.56
N ILE A 259 -21.58 -9.88 -11.35
CA ILE A 259 -21.48 -11.17 -10.64
C ILE A 259 -22.87 -11.71 -10.28
N VAL A 260 -23.74 -10.87 -9.72
CA VAL A 260 -25.11 -11.25 -9.36
C VAL A 260 -25.88 -11.70 -10.60
N GLU A 261 -25.72 -11.00 -11.72
CA GLU A 261 -26.33 -11.33 -13.01
C GLU A 261 -25.65 -12.48 -13.76
N ARG A 262 -24.54 -13.05 -13.24
CA ARG A 262 -23.76 -14.11 -13.89
C ARG A 262 -23.22 -13.70 -15.28
N ARG A 263 -22.88 -12.43 -15.48
CA ARG A 263 -22.37 -11.84 -16.72
C ARG A 263 -20.98 -11.21 -16.55
N HIS A 264 -20.25 -11.61 -15.51
CA HIS A 264 -18.94 -11.07 -15.17
C HIS A 264 -17.80 -11.79 -15.92
N ASP A 265 -16.74 -11.05 -16.19
CA ASP A 265 -15.42 -11.60 -16.50
C ASP A 265 -14.70 -12.01 -15.21
N GLN A 266 -13.69 -12.88 -15.31
CA GLN A 266 -12.96 -13.39 -14.13
C GLN A 266 -12.02 -12.36 -13.52
N LEU A 267 -11.53 -11.40 -14.31
CA LEU A 267 -10.57 -10.39 -13.87
C LEU A 267 -10.92 -9.01 -14.41
N TYR A 268 -10.84 -8.03 -13.54
CA TYR A 268 -10.96 -6.61 -13.88
C TYR A 268 -9.77 -5.85 -13.33
N GLN A 269 -9.12 -5.04 -14.16
CA GLN A 269 -8.12 -4.07 -13.72
C GLN A 269 -8.75 -2.68 -13.67
N LEU A 270 -8.65 -2.02 -12.52
CA LEU A 270 -9.10 -0.64 -12.34
C LEU A 270 -7.87 0.26 -12.36
N ALA A 271 -7.54 0.74 -13.57
CA ALA A 271 -6.27 1.37 -13.88
C ALA A 271 -6.45 2.46 -14.94
N THR A 272 -5.46 3.35 -15.05
CA THR A 272 -5.48 4.47 -15.99
C THR A 272 -4.39 4.41 -17.05
N SER A 273 -3.34 3.62 -16.84
CA SER A 273 -2.13 3.64 -17.67
C SER A 273 -2.36 3.31 -19.15
N ALA A 274 -3.35 2.48 -19.48
CA ALA A 274 -3.66 2.12 -20.87
C ALA A 274 -4.50 3.18 -21.60
N THR A 275 -5.38 3.89 -20.88
CA THR A 275 -6.40 4.77 -21.48
C THR A 275 -6.18 6.25 -21.22
N ASN A 276 -5.58 6.60 -20.07
CA ASN A 276 -5.31 7.98 -19.66
C ASN A 276 -4.00 8.04 -18.85
N PRO A 277 -2.83 7.79 -19.47
CA PRO A 277 -1.56 7.69 -18.78
C PRO A 277 -1.11 9.01 -18.15
N CYS A 278 -0.58 8.93 -16.93
CA CYS A 278 0.21 9.99 -16.30
C CYS A 278 1.62 9.45 -16.05
N ASP A 279 2.63 10.06 -16.66
CA ASP A 279 4.02 9.67 -16.41
C ASP A 279 4.58 10.30 -15.13
N MET A 280 5.72 9.77 -14.68
CA MET A 280 6.38 10.24 -13.47
C MET A 280 6.88 11.67 -13.59
N GLY A 281 7.35 12.08 -14.78
CA GLY A 281 7.78 13.46 -15.02
C GLY A 281 6.63 14.42 -14.80
N ARG A 282 5.49 14.16 -15.43
CA ARG A 282 4.27 14.96 -15.28
C ARG A 282 3.73 14.96 -13.85
N SER A 283 3.72 13.81 -13.18
CA SER A 283 3.22 13.73 -11.80
C SER A 283 4.08 14.54 -10.82
N ILE A 284 5.40 14.57 -11.00
CA ILE A 284 6.33 15.40 -10.21
C ILE A 284 6.10 16.89 -10.49
N GLU A 285 5.92 17.25 -11.75
CA GLU A 285 5.62 18.63 -12.15
C GLU A 285 4.31 19.10 -11.53
N LEU A 286 3.22 18.35 -11.69
CA LEU A 286 1.91 18.65 -11.12
C LEU A 286 1.94 18.72 -9.59
N THR A 287 2.69 17.84 -8.94
CA THR A 287 2.91 17.89 -7.49
C THR A 287 3.60 19.18 -7.08
N SER A 288 4.65 19.58 -7.78
CA SER A 288 5.37 20.83 -7.54
C SER A 288 4.47 22.06 -7.75
N LEU A 289 3.64 22.04 -8.79
CA LEU A 289 2.67 23.10 -9.05
C LEU A 289 1.59 23.20 -7.97
N GLY A 290 1.06 22.07 -7.51
CA GLY A 290 0.11 22.01 -6.40
C GLY A 290 0.70 22.57 -5.11
N HIS A 291 1.95 22.24 -4.80
CA HIS A 291 2.66 22.80 -3.65
C HIS A 291 2.93 24.31 -3.81
N ARG A 292 3.34 24.75 -4.99
CA ARG A 292 3.52 26.19 -5.26
C ARG A 292 2.22 26.97 -5.12
N LYS A 293 1.09 26.45 -5.61
CA LYS A 293 -0.23 27.06 -5.42
C LYS A 293 -0.53 27.26 -3.93
N HIS A 294 -0.26 26.27 -3.11
CA HIS A 294 -0.45 26.35 -1.67
C HIS A 294 0.46 27.40 -1.02
N TYR A 295 1.77 27.39 -1.29
CA TYR A 295 2.70 28.34 -0.67
C TYR A 295 2.54 29.77 -1.17
N ARG A 296 2.03 29.97 -2.40
CA ARG A 296 1.71 31.32 -2.91
C ARG A 296 0.57 31.98 -2.14
N ALA A 297 -0.33 31.20 -1.56
CA ALA A 297 -1.43 31.69 -0.73
C ALA A 297 -1.02 31.95 0.73
N GLN A 298 0.25 31.71 1.09
CA GLN A 298 0.78 31.90 2.43
C GLN A 298 1.83 32.99 2.47
N GLU A 299 1.86 33.77 3.55
CA GLU A 299 2.88 34.80 3.81
C GLU A 299 4.08 34.21 4.57
N GLY A 300 5.22 34.86 4.49
CA GLY A 300 6.42 34.55 5.25
C GLY A 300 7.60 34.05 4.42
N LEU A 301 8.79 34.12 5.01
CA LEU A 301 10.06 33.79 4.36
C LEU A 301 10.13 32.31 3.92
N GLU A 302 9.58 31.42 4.74
CA GLU A 302 9.57 29.99 4.44
C GLU A 302 8.74 29.69 3.19
N SER A 303 7.54 30.27 3.08
CA SER A 303 6.67 30.12 1.91
C SER A 303 7.32 30.69 0.66
N TRP A 304 7.96 31.86 0.78
CA TRP A 304 8.72 32.49 -0.31
C TRP A 304 9.91 31.61 -0.78
N LEU A 305 10.63 30.98 0.14
CA LEU A 305 11.69 30.02 -0.19
C LEU A 305 11.12 28.79 -0.90
N ARG A 306 10.06 28.20 -0.37
CA ARG A 306 9.45 26.97 -0.92
C ARG A 306 8.87 27.16 -2.33
N LEU A 307 8.41 28.37 -2.66
CA LEU A 307 7.95 28.73 -4.02
C LEU A 307 9.03 28.58 -5.10
N ARG A 308 10.31 28.67 -4.74
CA ARG A 308 11.44 28.66 -5.68
C ARG A 308 12.09 27.28 -5.83
N PHE A 309 11.54 26.32 -5.17
CA PHE A 309 12.15 25.04 -5.08
C PHE A 309 11.24 23.95 -5.64
N ASP A 310 11.44 23.57 -6.89
CA ASP A 310 10.77 22.45 -7.51
C ASP A 310 11.55 21.14 -7.29
N ALA A 311 10.82 20.05 -7.13
CA ALA A 311 11.40 18.74 -7.23
C ALA A 311 11.72 18.43 -8.69
N ILE A 312 12.84 17.76 -8.91
CA ILE A 312 13.28 17.36 -10.23
C ILE A 312 13.50 15.85 -10.27
N PRO A 313 13.09 15.19 -11.34
CA PRO A 313 13.46 13.82 -11.60
C PRO A 313 14.97 13.73 -11.84
N VAL A 314 15.60 12.70 -11.32
CA VAL A 314 17.04 12.45 -11.51
C VAL A 314 17.32 10.97 -11.67
N SER A 315 18.43 10.63 -12.33
CA SER A 315 18.89 9.25 -12.39
C SER A 315 19.30 8.74 -11.00
N LYS A 316 19.22 7.44 -10.77
CA LYS A 316 19.64 6.79 -9.51
C LYS A 316 21.12 7.12 -9.17
N THR A 317 21.97 7.22 -10.19
CA THR A 317 23.38 7.58 -10.01
C THR A 317 23.55 9.01 -9.49
N ARG A 318 22.80 9.98 -10.07
CA ARG A 318 22.83 11.37 -9.62
C ARG A 318 22.30 11.51 -8.20
N TYR A 319 21.19 10.82 -7.89
CA TYR A 319 20.62 10.79 -6.53
C TYR A 319 21.65 10.31 -5.51
N ARG A 320 22.33 9.19 -5.78
CA ARG A 320 23.36 8.63 -4.88
C ARG A 320 24.54 9.56 -4.65
N ARG A 321 24.94 10.33 -5.68
CA ARG A 321 26.10 11.23 -5.60
C ARG A 321 25.80 12.60 -5.01
N MET A 322 24.57 13.10 -5.13
CA MET A 322 24.25 14.51 -4.85
C MET A 322 23.08 14.72 -3.90
N SER A 323 22.45 13.66 -3.39
CA SER A 323 21.25 13.77 -2.53
C SER A 323 21.47 13.08 -1.17
N ALA A 324 20.43 12.53 -0.56
CA ALA A 324 20.44 11.98 0.80
C ALA A 324 21.60 11.00 1.09
N PRO A 325 21.97 10.06 0.21
CA PRO A 325 23.11 9.17 0.46
C PRO A 325 24.44 9.92 0.61
N ALA A 326 24.71 10.90 -0.26
CA ALA A 326 25.90 11.73 -0.19
C ALA A 326 25.94 12.59 1.08
N GLN A 327 24.80 13.24 1.41
CA GLN A 327 24.65 14.03 2.62
C GLN A 327 24.89 13.19 3.89
N LYS A 328 24.37 11.97 3.92
CA LYS A 328 24.58 11.02 5.02
C LYS A 328 26.06 10.63 5.16
N ALA A 329 26.76 10.40 4.04
CA ALA A 329 28.19 10.12 4.06
C ALA A 329 29.00 11.29 4.63
N ILE A 330 28.66 12.53 4.26
CA ILE A 330 29.26 13.76 4.80
C ILE A 330 29.01 13.86 6.31
N VAL A 331 27.76 13.68 6.76
CA VAL A 331 27.39 13.73 8.19
C VAL A 331 28.17 12.70 8.99
N LYS A 332 28.29 11.46 8.48
CA LYS A 332 29.10 10.40 9.11
C LYS A 332 30.59 10.77 9.18
N SER A 333 31.13 11.38 8.14
CA SER A 333 32.53 11.83 8.12
C SER A 333 32.77 12.94 9.15
N ILE A 334 31.88 13.91 9.24
CA ILE A 334 31.93 14.98 10.26
C ILE A 334 31.86 14.37 11.66
N GLN A 335 30.96 13.42 11.90
CA GLN A 335 30.84 12.74 13.21
C GLN A 335 32.13 12.00 13.59
N ARG A 336 32.81 11.35 12.63
CA ARG A 336 34.13 10.68 12.88
C ARG A 336 35.18 11.69 13.25
N ILE A 337 35.29 12.81 12.54
CA ILE A 337 36.27 13.88 12.81
C ILE A 337 36.00 14.52 14.17
N MET A 338 34.72 14.74 14.52
CA MET A 338 34.31 15.32 15.81
C MET A 338 34.28 14.31 16.96
N SER A 339 34.57 13.03 16.70
CA SER A 339 34.51 11.97 17.72
C SER A 339 35.40 12.23 18.93
N PRO A 340 36.63 12.75 18.80
CA PRO A 340 37.50 13.03 19.94
C PRO A 340 37.16 14.32 20.68
N LEU A 341 36.23 15.19 20.15
CA LEU A 341 35.88 16.47 20.75
C LEU A 341 34.67 16.37 21.70
N PRO A 342 34.66 17.09 22.85
CA PRO A 342 33.56 17.04 23.80
C PRO A 342 32.32 17.87 23.36
N LEU A 343 31.98 17.86 22.08
CA LEU A 343 30.88 18.63 21.49
C LEU A 343 29.57 17.82 21.50
N LYS A 344 28.43 18.52 21.66
CA LYS A 344 27.09 17.90 21.63
C LYS A 344 26.82 17.32 20.24
N LYS A 345 26.83 16.00 20.10
CA LYS A 345 26.59 15.26 18.83
C LYS A 345 25.11 15.10 18.46
N THR A 346 24.20 15.50 19.34
CA THR A 346 22.75 15.28 19.20
C THR A 346 22.15 15.78 17.87
N PRO A 347 22.49 16.98 17.35
CA PRO A 347 21.95 17.44 16.07
C PRO A 347 22.38 16.57 14.88
N LEU A 348 23.65 16.16 14.81
CA LEU A 348 24.20 15.34 13.73
C LEU A 348 23.59 13.94 13.73
N VAL A 349 23.40 13.32 14.89
CA VAL A 349 22.73 12.02 15.03
C VAL A 349 21.27 12.10 14.57
N LYS A 350 20.56 13.18 14.90
CA LYS A 350 19.18 13.40 14.43
C LYS A 350 19.13 13.56 12.91
N THR A 351 20.06 14.31 12.33
CA THR A 351 20.16 14.49 10.87
C THR A 351 20.46 13.17 10.16
N GLU A 352 21.39 12.39 10.67
CA GLU A 352 21.72 11.06 10.11
C GLU A 352 20.49 10.15 10.11
N ARG A 353 19.74 10.06 11.22
CA ARG A 353 18.51 9.27 11.30
C ARG A 353 17.44 9.74 10.31
N ASN A 354 17.31 11.04 10.11
CA ASN A 354 16.35 11.57 9.14
C ASN A 354 16.74 11.21 7.71
N LEU A 355 18.04 11.30 7.36
CA LEU A 355 18.54 10.91 6.05
C LEU A 355 18.38 9.40 5.82
N GLU A 356 18.62 8.58 6.84
CA GLU A 356 18.41 7.13 6.77
C GLU A 356 16.91 6.77 6.55
N ARG A 357 16.00 7.45 7.23
CA ARG A 357 14.56 7.27 7.00
C ARG A 357 14.17 7.66 5.58
N LEU A 358 14.75 8.73 5.06
CA LEU A 358 14.52 9.18 3.70
C LEU A 358 15.03 8.16 2.67
N GLU A 359 16.23 7.63 2.86
CA GLU A 359 16.78 6.58 1.99
C GLU A 359 15.87 5.36 1.98
N LYS A 360 15.46 4.86 3.16
CA LYS A 360 14.54 3.71 3.28
C LYS A 360 13.18 3.98 2.61
N LEU A 361 12.66 5.20 2.73
CA LEU A 361 11.44 5.57 2.04
C LEU A 361 11.60 5.51 0.52
N ILE A 362 12.67 6.08 -0.01
CA ILE A 362 12.96 6.04 -1.46
C ILE A 362 13.15 4.60 -1.93
N GLU A 363 13.91 3.78 -1.22
CA GLU A 363 14.12 2.36 -1.53
C GLU A 363 12.80 1.57 -1.58
N LEU A 364 11.89 1.87 -0.66
CA LEU A 364 10.56 1.24 -0.63
C LEU A 364 9.73 1.53 -1.87
N PHE A 365 9.86 2.74 -2.42
CA PHE A 365 9.12 3.18 -3.60
C PHE A 365 9.86 2.95 -4.94
N GLU A 366 11.16 2.63 -4.92
CA GLU A 366 11.95 2.40 -6.14
C GLU A 366 11.27 1.47 -7.17
N PRO A 367 10.66 0.33 -6.80
CA PRO A 367 9.98 -0.54 -7.76
C PRO A 367 8.85 0.16 -8.52
N PHE A 368 8.21 1.14 -7.88
CA PHE A 368 7.05 1.84 -8.42
C PHE A 368 7.41 3.11 -9.19
N ILE A 369 8.53 3.75 -8.87
CA ILE A 369 8.93 5.04 -9.45
C ILE A 369 10.11 4.94 -10.43
N LEU A 370 10.87 3.85 -10.40
CA LEU A 370 12.12 3.72 -11.17
C LEU A 370 12.12 2.51 -12.11
N PHE A 371 11.54 1.38 -11.68
CA PHE A 371 11.55 0.12 -12.40
C PHE A 371 10.14 -0.27 -12.87
N ASN A 372 10.04 -1.26 -13.78
CA ASN A 372 8.79 -1.91 -14.21
C ASN A 372 7.79 -0.96 -14.87
N GLU A 373 7.89 -0.79 -16.17
CA GLU A 373 6.97 0.03 -16.96
C GLU A 373 5.70 -0.75 -17.31
N HIS A 374 4.74 -0.76 -16.38
CA HIS A 374 3.46 -1.44 -16.59
C HIS A 374 2.51 -0.61 -17.45
N ASP A 375 1.75 -1.30 -18.31
CA ASP A 375 0.61 -0.80 -19.06
C ASP A 375 -0.60 -1.70 -18.74
N PHE A 376 -1.38 -1.34 -17.73
CA PHE A 376 -2.51 -2.15 -17.27
C PHE A 376 -3.73 -1.96 -18.17
N ALA A 377 -4.15 -3.03 -18.84
CA ALA A 377 -5.41 -3.04 -19.59
C ALA A 377 -6.60 -2.92 -18.63
N ALA A 378 -7.62 -2.15 -19.02
CA ALA A 378 -8.86 -1.98 -18.24
C ALA A 378 -10.09 -2.18 -19.15
N ASP A 379 -9.95 -3.05 -20.17
CA ASP A 379 -10.96 -3.23 -21.21
C ASP A 379 -12.25 -3.84 -20.66
N ASN A 380 -12.17 -4.72 -19.65
CA ASN A 380 -13.33 -5.40 -19.08
C ASN A 380 -14.23 -4.46 -18.30
N ILE A 381 -13.66 -3.55 -17.48
CA ILE A 381 -14.48 -2.58 -16.75
C ILE A 381 -15.06 -1.52 -17.69
N GLU A 382 -14.35 -1.11 -18.72
CA GLU A 382 -14.88 -0.19 -19.73
C GLU A 382 -16.09 -0.78 -20.44
N LYS A 383 -16.06 -2.08 -20.79
CA LYS A 383 -17.23 -2.78 -21.38
C LYS A 383 -18.44 -2.75 -20.44
N LEU A 384 -18.26 -3.03 -19.15
CA LEU A 384 -19.35 -2.97 -18.18
C LEU A 384 -19.90 -1.54 -18.05
N SER A 385 -19.04 -0.55 -18.00
CA SER A 385 -19.45 0.86 -17.93
C SER A 385 -20.25 1.30 -19.17
N HIS A 386 -19.88 0.83 -20.35
CA HIS A 386 -20.58 1.13 -21.59
C HIS A 386 -21.93 0.38 -21.74
N ALA A 387 -22.15 -0.67 -20.96
CA ALA A 387 -23.41 -1.41 -20.97
C ALA A 387 -24.52 -0.77 -20.11
N LEU A 388 -24.20 0.27 -19.33
CA LEU A 388 -25.18 1.03 -18.54
C LEU A 388 -26.19 1.75 -19.45
N VAL A 389 -27.44 1.79 -19.01
CA VAL A 389 -28.45 2.66 -19.63
C VAL A 389 -28.18 4.12 -19.24
N GLN A 390 -28.68 5.04 -20.06
CA GLN A 390 -28.33 6.46 -19.94
C GLN A 390 -28.67 7.05 -18.56
N GLU A 391 -29.75 6.63 -17.94
CA GLU A 391 -30.20 7.07 -16.63
C GLU A 391 -29.26 6.67 -15.49
N GLU A 392 -28.51 5.57 -15.67
CA GLU A 392 -27.56 5.05 -14.67
C GLU A 392 -26.14 5.61 -14.86
N CYS A 393 -25.84 6.14 -16.06
CA CYS A 393 -24.49 6.58 -16.40
C CYS A 393 -23.97 7.69 -15.49
N GLU A 394 -24.84 8.59 -15.01
CA GLU A 394 -24.42 9.70 -14.15
C GLU A 394 -23.90 9.19 -12.80
N GLU A 395 -24.53 8.16 -12.25
CA GLU A 395 -24.25 7.67 -10.91
C GLU A 395 -23.22 6.55 -10.87
N PHE A 396 -23.28 5.61 -11.81
CA PHE A 396 -22.54 4.34 -11.73
C PHE A 396 -21.41 4.19 -12.75
N SER A 397 -21.30 5.05 -13.78
CA SER A 397 -20.25 4.87 -14.80
C SER A 397 -18.85 4.99 -14.22
N TYR A 398 -17.98 4.10 -14.69
CA TYR A 398 -16.54 4.17 -14.48
C TYR A 398 -15.93 5.22 -15.42
N ARG A 399 -15.30 6.25 -14.87
CA ARG A 399 -14.85 7.43 -15.64
C ARG A 399 -13.34 7.70 -15.52
N ALA A 400 -12.56 6.74 -15.08
CA ALA A 400 -11.12 6.94 -14.86
C ALA A 400 -10.39 7.44 -16.12
N ARG A 401 -10.82 7.04 -17.33
CA ARG A 401 -10.28 7.54 -18.59
C ARG A 401 -10.51 9.03 -18.87
N CYS A 402 -11.54 9.63 -18.23
CA CYS A 402 -11.91 11.03 -18.42
C CYS A 402 -11.27 11.97 -17.38
N LEU A 403 -10.38 11.46 -16.54
CA LEU A 403 -9.75 12.23 -15.46
C LEU A 403 -8.83 13.31 -16.07
N ASP A 404 -9.11 14.58 -15.74
CA ASP A 404 -8.18 15.66 -16.01
C ASP A 404 -7.08 15.67 -14.94
N TRP A 405 -5.87 15.24 -15.33
CA TRP A 405 -4.75 15.16 -14.40
C TRP A 405 -4.34 16.51 -13.82
N TRP A 406 -4.45 17.61 -14.58
CA TRP A 406 -4.15 18.94 -14.08
C TRP A 406 -5.10 19.35 -12.97
N ASP A 407 -6.41 19.26 -13.23
CA ASP A 407 -7.44 19.61 -12.25
C ASP A 407 -7.37 18.68 -11.03
N TYR A 408 -7.30 17.39 -11.26
CA TYR A 408 -7.20 16.39 -10.20
C TYR A 408 -6.02 16.64 -9.27
N TRP A 409 -4.82 16.83 -9.81
CA TRP A 409 -3.60 16.98 -9.01
C TRP A 409 -3.57 18.28 -8.23
N ILE A 410 -3.85 19.39 -8.91
CA ILE A 410 -3.64 20.74 -8.36
C ILE A 410 -4.82 21.23 -7.51
N ASN A 411 -6.05 20.85 -7.89
CA ASN A 411 -7.25 21.34 -7.23
C ASN A 411 -7.88 20.34 -6.26
N VAL A 412 -7.58 19.05 -6.41
CA VAL A 412 -8.19 17.98 -5.61
C VAL A 412 -7.15 17.25 -4.76
N HIS A 413 -6.23 16.53 -5.40
CA HIS A 413 -5.33 15.57 -4.74
C HIS A 413 -4.35 16.24 -3.76
N ILE A 414 -3.53 17.19 -4.21
CA ILE A 414 -2.56 17.86 -3.33
C ILE A 414 -3.23 18.65 -2.18
N PRO A 415 -4.31 19.42 -2.42
CA PRO A 415 -5.06 20.04 -1.32
C PRO A 415 -5.64 19.03 -0.33
N ALA A 416 -6.16 17.92 -0.81
CA ALA A 416 -6.71 16.86 0.05
C ALA A 416 -5.64 16.18 0.91
N LEU A 417 -4.49 15.82 0.33
CA LEU A 417 -3.37 15.27 1.09
C LEU A 417 -2.88 16.24 2.17
N ARG A 418 -2.82 17.54 1.85
CA ARG A 418 -2.44 18.57 2.84
C ARG A 418 -3.42 18.68 3.99
N ARG A 419 -4.70 18.46 3.72
CA ARG A 419 -5.75 18.57 4.73
C ARG A 419 -5.89 17.29 5.57
N TRP A 420 -5.84 16.12 4.95
CA TRP A 420 -6.22 14.86 5.59
C TRP A 420 -5.05 13.94 5.93
N THR A 421 -3.92 14.05 5.22
CA THR A 421 -2.81 13.10 5.34
C THR A 421 -1.56 13.72 5.95
N TYR A 422 -1.15 14.91 5.50
CA TYR A 422 0.07 15.54 6.01
C TYR A 422 0.04 15.81 7.52
N PRO A 423 -1.09 16.22 8.13
CA PRO A 423 -1.17 16.30 9.58
C PRO A 423 -0.85 14.97 10.28
N LEU A 424 -1.30 13.84 9.74
CA LEU A 424 -0.99 12.51 10.28
C LEU A 424 0.52 12.20 10.21
N ILE A 425 1.17 12.51 9.07
CA ILE A 425 2.62 12.35 8.90
C ILE A 425 3.39 13.21 9.92
N GLU A 426 2.88 14.39 10.23
CA GLU A 426 3.46 15.36 11.18
C GLU A 426 3.04 15.10 12.65
N GLY A 427 2.18 14.12 12.91
CA GLY A 427 1.66 13.83 14.24
C GLY A 427 0.72 14.92 14.78
N ARG A 428 0.07 15.68 13.89
CA ARG A 428 -0.91 16.72 14.22
C ARG A 428 -2.34 16.17 14.15
N PRO A 429 -3.29 16.71 14.96
CA PRO A 429 -4.70 16.31 14.88
C PRO A 429 -5.30 16.68 13.52
N LEU A 430 -6.24 15.87 13.06
CA LEU A 430 -7.03 16.16 11.87
C LEU A 430 -8.17 17.14 12.18
N GLU A 431 -8.54 17.95 11.19
CA GLU A 431 -9.79 18.71 11.22
C GLU A 431 -10.99 17.75 11.20
N ALA A 432 -12.11 18.17 11.79
CA ALA A 432 -13.35 17.40 11.72
C ALA A 432 -13.80 17.22 10.27
N ARG A 433 -14.08 15.98 9.87
CA ARG A 433 -14.63 15.68 8.55
C ARG A 433 -16.12 16.04 8.50
N PRO A 434 -16.64 16.52 7.37
CA PRO A 434 -18.09 16.71 7.22
C PRO A 434 -18.77 15.34 7.33
N ALA A 435 -19.67 15.20 8.29
CA ALA A 435 -20.53 14.03 8.39
C ALA A 435 -21.55 14.04 7.26
N ARG A 436 -21.72 12.93 6.55
CA ARG A 436 -22.76 12.78 5.53
C ARG A 436 -23.99 12.14 6.17
N SER A 437 -25.14 12.77 6.02
CA SER A 437 -26.41 12.14 6.37
C SER A 437 -26.70 11.01 5.39
N LEU A 438 -26.90 9.80 5.88
CA LEU A 438 -27.30 8.64 5.06
C LEU A 438 -28.72 8.76 4.53
N MET A 439 -29.53 9.73 5.05
CA MET A 439 -30.94 9.79 4.74
C MET A 439 -31.38 10.82 3.70
N ASN A 440 -30.66 11.95 3.46
CA ASN A 440 -31.20 13.01 2.58
C ASN A 440 -30.16 13.78 1.76
N GLY A 441 -28.95 13.31 1.59
CA GLY A 441 -27.94 14.02 0.77
C GLY A 441 -27.47 15.39 1.32
N GLU A 442 -28.00 15.84 2.45
CA GLU A 442 -27.63 17.10 3.08
C GLU A 442 -26.48 16.93 4.08
N THR A 443 -25.56 17.86 4.09
CA THR A 443 -24.42 17.91 5.00
C THR A 443 -24.88 18.38 6.38
N VAL A 444 -24.94 17.49 7.36
CA VAL A 444 -25.20 17.88 8.75
C VAL A 444 -23.88 18.38 9.36
N LYS A 445 -23.86 19.63 9.78
CA LYS A 445 -22.77 20.17 10.61
C LYS A 445 -22.92 19.59 12.02
N THR A 446 -22.18 18.54 12.34
CA THR A 446 -22.05 18.06 13.71
C THR A 446 -20.93 18.83 14.40
N GLY A 447 -21.31 19.80 15.22
CA GLY A 447 -20.47 20.23 16.33
C GLY A 447 -20.54 19.15 17.40
N THR A 448 -19.43 18.56 17.72
CA THR A 448 -18.96 18.03 18.99
C THR A 448 -18.03 16.83 18.83
N THR A 449 -16.93 16.97 19.47
CA THR A 449 -15.86 16.01 19.74
C THR A 449 -16.37 14.67 20.27
N GLY A 450 -16.05 13.61 19.57
CA GLY A 450 -16.13 12.25 20.08
C GLY A 450 -14.92 11.47 19.60
N ASN A 451 -14.08 11.08 20.57
CA ASN A 451 -12.95 10.19 20.41
C ASN A 451 -13.35 8.87 19.75
N TRP A 452 -12.64 8.51 18.70
CA TRP A 452 -12.47 7.14 18.24
C TRP A 452 -11.00 6.85 18.02
#